data_f3ae23ef7597bdffb60422284665703d
#
_entry.id   f3ae23ef7597bdffb60422284665703d
#
_cell.length_a   1.000
_cell.length_b   1.000
_cell.length_c   1.000
_cell.angle_alpha   90.00
_cell.angle_beta   90.00
_cell.angle_gamma   90.00
#
_symmetry.space_group_name_H-M   'P 1'
#
loop_
_entity.id
_entity.type
_entity.pdbx_description
1 polymer ?
#
loop_
_entity_poly.entity_id
_entity_poly.type
_entity_poly.pdbx_seq_one_letter_code
_entity_poly.pdbx_strand_id
1 'polypeptide(L)'
;MTRVIVVGAGGREHALVRALARSPQRPQVLSAPGNPGIADDAAVFAEASPDDVDGFAAAAAAAGVGLVVIGPEAPLVAGLADALARAGVPCFGPSAAAARLEASKAFAKDVMAAAGVPTAAHATVDTVADGLAAISSYPAVLKFDGLAAGKGVVIAGSADEARAALTEMLEQRRFGPGPVVVEEFLDGEEVSLLALCDGERAVPLQPARDFKRIGEGDTGPNTGGMGAFSPVPGIDPALVEGMVATVHQPVVDELRRRGTPFHGVLYAGLMVGPAGVRTLEFNVRFGDPETQAVLPRLRSDLLDLLARAARPGGLAGAELEWDERSAVTLVLAAGGYPDAPRTGEEILGLDAVAPGIEVTHAGTRRAGGRILTAGGRVLNVTALGDTLRSARAAAYAAADAITFEGRQLRRDIAAAAGGSMSDLPEAIPGVDMVPESAPAPATVAEEQVEAALDELDSDAPLVGIVMGSASEKPAMEEAATELEERGILHEVRVMSADGDTDLVADYARNAHMRGLRVIIVGAGASAALPGVVAAHTDLPVIGVPLTSPEASAGGLDAVLSIAQAPPGLPVACVGVDSARNAALLAVRILGSAS
;
A
#
# COMPACT_ATOMS: atom_id res chain seq x y z
N MET A 1 -29.52 -13.34 19.94
CA MET A 1 -28.81 -12.74 18.78
C MET A 1 -27.94 -11.64 19.35
N THR A 2 -26.63 -11.75 19.18
CA THR A 2 -25.68 -10.75 19.71
C THR A 2 -25.85 -9.44 18.95
N ARG A 3 -26.01 -8.32 19.66
CA ARG A 3 -26.00 -6.99 19.06
C ARG A 3 -24.58 -6.47 19.04
N VAL A 4 -24.15 -5.98 17.87
CA VAL A 4 -22.79 -5.42 17.68
C VAL A 4 -22.94 -4.02 17.10
N ILE A 5 -22.33 -3.02 17.72
CA ILE A 5 -22.27 -1.66 17.18
C ILE A 5 -20.90 -1.41 16.59
N VAL A 6 -20.86 -0.92 15.34
CA VAL A 6 -19.66 -0.34 14.73
C VAL A 6 -19.77 1.19 14.81
N VAL A 7 -18.84 1.80 15.54
CA VAL A 7 -18.77 3.27 15.69
C VAL A 7 -17.96 3.86 14.54
N GLY A 8 -18.55 4.83 13.85
CA GLY A 8 -17.95 5.58 12.75
C GLY A 8 -18.81 5.58 11.48
N ALA A 9 -18.33 6.27 10.44
CA ALA A 9 -19.06 6.50 9.21
C ALA A 9 -18.19 6.41 7.94
N GLY A 10 -16.97 5.91 8.05
CA GLY A 10 -16.00 5.81 6.96
C GLY A 10 -16.09 4.52 6.17
N GLY A 11 -15.22 4.40 5.17
CA GLY A 11 -15.08 3.18 4.36
C GLY A 11 -14.59 1.98 5.16
N ARG A 12 -13.72 2.20 6.13
CA ARG A 12 -13.26 1.22 7.11
C ARG A 12 -14.43 0.65 7.92
N GLU A 13 -15.29 1.50 8.46
CA GLU A 13 -16.45 1.06 9.24
C GLU A 13 -17.44 0.29 8.38
N HIS A 14 -17.61 0.69 7.12
CA HIS A 14 -18.45 -0.06 6.18
C HIS A 14 -17.87 -1.46 5.89
N ALA A 15 -16.56 -1.58 5.72
CA ALA A 15 -15.89 -2.88 5.55
C ALA A 15 -16.03 -3.75 6.81
N LEU A 16 -15.92 -3.16 8.01
CA LEU A 16 -16.16 -3.85 9.28
C LEU A 16 -17.60 -4.36 9.40
N VAL A 17 -18.59 -3.53 9.07
CA VAL A 17 -20.01 -3.93 9.06
C VAL A 17 -20.22 -5.14 8.16
N ARG A 18 -19.70 -5.13 6.94
CA ARG A 18 -19.82 -6.25 6.00
C ARG A 18 -19.13 -7.50 6.50
N ALA A 19 -17.91 -7.37 7.06
CA ALA A 19 -17.19 -8.50 7.60
C ALA A 19 -17.93 -9.14 8.79
N LEU A 20 -18.47 -8.33 9.71
CA LEU A 20 -19.27 -8.80 10.84
C LEU A 20 -20.60 -9.44 10.40
N ALA A 21 -21.25 -8.91 9.37
CA ALA A 21 -22.48 -9.47 8.83
C ALA A 21 -22.28 -10.87 8.20
N ARG A 22 -21.05 -11.20 7.74
CA ARG A 22 -20.69 -12.54 7.25
C ARG A 22 -20.50 -13.58 8.35
N SER A 23 -20.48 -13.17 9.63
CA SER A 23 -20.29 -14.09 10.74
C SER A 23 -21.34 -15.22 10.77
N PRO A 24 -20.94 -16.49 10.93
CA PRO A 24 -21.87 -17.62 11.08
C PRO A 24 -22.76 -17.47 12.32
N GLN A 25 -22.38 -16.64 13.29
CA GLN A 25 -23.15 -16.34 14.48
C GLN A 25 -24.38 -15.43 14.20
N ARG A 26 -24.45 -14.86 13.00
CA ARG A 26 -25.56 -13.97 12.53
C ARG A 26 -25.89 -12.86 13.53
N PRO A 27 -24.94 -11.97 13.87
CA PRO A 27 -25.20 -10.87 14.78
C PRO A 27 -26.21 -9.88 14.20
N GLN A 28 -26.87 -9.11 15.07
CA GLN A 28 -27.51 -7.88 14.66
C GLN A 28 -26.44 -6.78 14.62
N VAL A 29 -25.96 -6.45 13.42
CA VAL A 29 -24.98 -5.38 13.25
C VAL A 29 -25.70 -4.04 13.19
N LEU A 30 -25.21 -3.08 13.96
CA LEU A 30 -25.68 -1.70 14.04
C LEU A 30 -24.52 -0.76 13.75
N SER A 31 -24.79 0.46 13.31
CA SER A 31 -23.76 1.49 13.10
C SER A 31 -24.11 2.79 13.81
N ALA A 32 -23.09 3.56 14.25
CA ALA A 32 -23.27 4.86 14.89
C ALA A 32 -22.15 5.84 14.46
N PRO A 33 -22.44 6.91 13.70
CA PRO A 33 -23.71 7.21 13.04
C PRO A 33 -23.93 6.43 11.73
N GLY A 34 -22.85 5.85 11.11
CA GLY A 34 -22.89 5.21 9.79
C GLY A 34 -22.97 6.21 8.63
N ASN A 35 -23.15 5.66 7.42
CA ASN A 35 -23.33 6.39 6.16
C ASN A 35 -24.40 5.69 5.30
N PRO A 36 -24.78 6.24 4.13
CA PRO A 36 -25.83 5.64 3.29
C PRO A 36 -25.57 4.18 2.88
N GLY A 37 -24.33 3.80 2.57
CA GLY A 37 -24.02 2.42 2.23
C GLY A 37 -24.06 1.50 3.43
N ILE A 38 -23.59 1.96 4.59
CA ILE A 38 -23.72 1.21 5.85
C ILE A 38 -25.20 1.00 6.19
N ALA A 39 -26.04 2.02 5.98
CA ALA A 39 -27.49 1.94 6.27
C ALA A 39 -28.24 0.96 5.33
N ASP A 40 -27.66 0.62 4.18
CA ASP A 40 -28.20 -0.44 3.30
C ASP A 40 -27.80 -1.86 3.80
N ASP A 41 -26.69 -1.99 4.54
CA ASP A 41 -26.14 -3.27 5.04
C ASP A 41 -26.44 -3.52 6.54
N ALA A 42 -26.69 -2.47 7.35
CA ALA A 42 -26.92 -2.55 8.79
C ALA A 42 -27.90 -1.46 9.27
N ALA A 43 -28.53 -1.69 10.42
CA ALA A 43 -29.39 -0.67 11.04
C ALA A 43 -28.53 0.42 11.72
N VAL A 44 -29.08 1.62 11.84
CA VAL A 44 -28.44 2.72 12.57
C VAL A 44 -28.83 2.63 14.06
N PHE A 45 -27.83 2.74 14.93
CA PHE A 45 -28.03 2.94 16.37
C PHE A 45 -28.26 4.45 16.60
N ALA A 46 -29.49 4.84 16.78
CA ALA A 46 -29.93 6.25 16.84
C ALA A 46 -30.16 6.74 18.28
N GLU A 47 -30.01 5.88 19.29
CA GLU A 47 -30.31 6.15 20.69
C GLU A 47 -29.37 7.18 21.33
N ALA A 48 -28.11 7.26 20.84
CA ALA A 48 -27.12 8.25 21.29
C ALA A 48 -26.04 8.48 20.24
N SER A 49 -25.43 9.68 20.27
CA SER A 49 -24.25 9.99 19.46
C SER A 49 -22.99 9.48 20.14
N PRO A 50 -22.00 8.91 19.40
CA PRO A 50 -20.68 8.57 19.96
C PRO A 50 -19.89 9.79 20.45
N ASP A 51 -20.27 11.01 20.08
CA ASP A 51 -19.68 12.26 20.58
C ASP A 51 -20.06 12.54 22.05
N ASP A 52 -21.22 12.04 22.49
CA ASP A 52 -21.62 11.98 23.90
C ASP A 52 -21.17 10.63 24.49
N VAL A 53 -19.93 10.57 24.92
CA VAL A 53 -19.26 9.33 25.36
C VAL A 53 -20.02 8.59 26.46
N ASP A 54 -20.46 9.31 27.51
CA ASP A 54 -21.16 8.67 28.64
C ASP A 54 -22.62 8.34 28.29
N GLY A 55 -23.31 9.21 27.55
CA GLY A 55 -24.66 8.95 27.04
C GLY A 55 -24.71 7.77 26.08
N PHE A 56 -23.72 7.65 25.20
CA PHE A 56 -23.60 6.51 24.29
C PHE A 56 -23.37 5.19 25.04
N ALA A 57 -22.46 5.18 26.01
CA ALA A 57 -22.18 3.99 26.81
C ALA A 57 -23.42 3.53 27.60
N ALA A 58 -24.18 4.47 28.20
CA ALA A 58 -25.42 4.19 28.91
C ALA A 58 -26.52 3.63 27.97
N ALA A 59 -26.65 4.21 26.77
CA ALA A 59 -27.61 3.74 25.76
C ALA A 59 -27.25 2.35 25.23
N ALA A 60 -25.98 2.08 24.97
CA ALA A 60 -25.50 0.77 24.55
C ALA A 60 -25.76 -0.31 25.60
N ALA A 61 -25.52 0.00 26.88
CA ALA A 61 -25.84 -0.89 28.00
C ALA A 61 -27.34 -1.17 28.10
N ALA A 62 -28.17 -0.13 28.05
CA ALA A 62 -29.63 -0.26 28.10
C ALA A 62 -30.20 -1.07 26.92
N ALA A 63 -29.59 -0.95 25.74
CA ALA A 63 -29.95 -1.71 24.54
C ALA A 63 -29.46 -3.18 24.57
N GLY A 64 -28.67 -3.59 25.58
CA GLY A 64 -28.12 -4.94 25.71
C GLY A 64 -27.11 -5.26 24.60
N VAL A 65 -26.27 -4.29 24.24
CA VAL A 65 -25.21 -4.46 23.23
C VAL A 65 -24.15 -5.43 23.73
N GLY A 66 -23.83 -6.43 22.93
CA GLY A 66 -22.86 -7.47 23.30
C GLY A 66 -21.41 -7.13 22.94
N LEU A 67 -21.21 -6.23 21.98
CA LEU A 67 -19.89 -5.75 21.58
C LEU A 67 -19.99 -4.39 20.88
N VAL A 68 -19.11 -3.46 21.22
CA VAL A 68 -18.87 -2.22 20.49
C VAL A 68 -17.50 -2.28 19.82
N VAL A 69 -17.44 -2.01 18.53
CA VAL A 69 -16.21 -1.91 17.74
C VAL A 69 -16.00 -0.44 17.36
N ILE A 70 -14.92 0.17 17.81
CA ILE A 70 -14.65 1.58 17.55
C ILE A 70 -13.74 1.69 16.34
N GLY A 71 -14.25 2.32 15.26
CA GLY A 71 -13.51 2.49 14.01
C GLY A 71 -12.50 3.64 14.04
N PRO A 72 -12.91 4.91 14.32
CA PRO A 72 -12.04 6.08 14.27
C PRO A 72 -11.30 6.33 15.59
N GLU A 73 -10.18 7.06 15.51
CA GLU A 73 -9.33 7.40 16.64
C GLU A 73 -9.97 8.42 17.62
N ALA A 74 -10.75 9.36 17.13
CA ALA A 74 -11.28 10.44 17.95
C ALA A 74 -12.13 9.96 19.15
N PRO A 75 -13.10 9.04 19.00
CA PRO A 75 -13.83 8.48 20.14
C PRO A 75 -12.94 7.68 21.10
N LEU A 76 -11.86 7.03 20.61
CA LEU A 76 -10.90 6.30 21.45
C LEU A 76 -10.14 7.27 22.36
N VAL A 77 -9.64 8.34 21.79
CA VAL A 77 -8.92 9.40 22.53
C VAL A 77 -9.86 10.12 23.50
N ALA A 78 -11.13 10.27 23.13
CA ALA A 78 -12.18 10.85 24.00
C ALA A 78 -12.60 9.91 25.15
N GLY A 79 -12.15 8.63 25.17
CA GLY A 79 -12.39 7.70 26.27
C GLY A 79 -13.69 6.89 26.14
N LEU A 80 -14.21 6.71 24.93
CA LEU A 80 -15.42 5.91 24.71
C LEU A 80 -15.25 4.46 25.19
N ALA A 81 -14.08 3.85 24.97
CA ALA A 81 -13.79 2.51 25.47
C ALA A 81 -13.84 2.43 27.01
N ASP A 82 -13.31 3.46 27.69
CA ASP A 82 -13.36 3.55 29.16
C ASP A 82 -14.79 3.69 29.68
N ALA A 83 -15.62 4.49 29.03
CA ALA A 83 -17.03 4.67 29.39
C ALA A 83 -17.83 3.38 29.18
N LEU A 84 -17.62 2.68 28.08
CA LEU A 84 -18.25 1.38 27.81
C LEU A 84 -17.85 0.35 28.85
N ALA A 85 -16.56 0.30 29.23
CA ALA A 85 -16.08 -0.59 30.29
C ALA A 85 -16.76 -0.29 31.64
N ARG A 86 -16.92 1.00 32.02
CA ARG A 86 -17.67 1.39 33.22
C ARG A 86 -19.15 0.99 33.17
N ALA A 87 -19.74 1.03 31.98
CA ALA A 87 -21.13 0.62 31.75
C ALA A 87 -21.30 -0.92 31.61
N GLY A 88 -20.21 -1.70 31.68
CA GLY A 88 -20.22 -3.16 31.54
C GLY A 88 -20.48 -3.65 30.12
N VAL A 89 -20.24 -2.84 29.10
CA VAL A 89 -20.38 -3.18 27.69
C VAL A 89 -19.01 -3.60 27.11
N PRO A 90 -18.88 -4.81 26.57
CA PRO A 90 -17.63 -5.23 25.90
C PRO A 90 -17.28 -4.29 24.75
N CYS A 91 -16.01 -3.87 24.69
CA CYS A 91 -15.51 -2.95 23.67
C CYS A 91 -14.24 -3.52 23.04
N PHE A 92 -14.19 -3.48 21.70
CA PHE A 92 -12.98 -3.67 20.94
C PHE A 92 -12.45 -2.28 20.52
N GLY A 93 -11.47 -1.82 21.24
CA GLY A 93 -10.79 -0.53 21.14
C GLY A 93 -10.01 -0.24 22.42
N PRO A 94 -8.84 0.43 22.35
CA PRO A 94 -8.02 0.75 23.51
C PRO A 94 -8.66 1.83 24.39
N SER A 95 -8.26 1.84 25.67
CA SER A 95 -8.55 2.94 26.58
C SER A 95 -7.94 4.27 26.08
N ALA A 96 -8.45 5.41 26.56
CA ALA A 96 -7.89 6.71 26.23
C ALA A 96 -6.38 6.81 26.57
N ALA A 97 -5.95 6.16 27.67
CA ALA A 97 -4.56 6.12 28.07
C ALA A 97 -3.69 5.36 27.07
N ALA A 98 -4.15 4.22 26.54
CA ALA A 98 -3.46 3.44 25.51
C ALA A 98 -3.58 4.11 24.12
N ALA A 99 -4.69 4.79 23.82
CA ALA A 99 -4.90 5.54 22.58
C ALA A 99 -3.93 6.72 22.39
N ARG A 100 -3.26 7.16 23.44
CA ARG A 100 -2.15 8.12 23.35
C ARG A 100 -1.03 7.67 22.39
N LEU A 101 -0.92 6.37 22.11
CA LEU A 101 0.06 5.82 21.17
C LEU A 101 -0.12 6.37 19.75
N GLU A 102 -1.34 6.74 19.33
CA GLU A 102 -1.61 7.46 18.09
C GLU A 102 -1.73 8.98 18.32
N ALA A 103 -2.32 9.39 19.44
CA ALA A 103 -2.61 10.79 19.72
C ALA A 103 -1.34 11.63 19.99
N SER A 104 -0.25 11.00 20.46
CA SER A 104 1.04 11.67 20.72
C SER A 104 2.19 10.85 20.15
N LYS A 105 2.87 11.42 19.17
CA LYS A 105 4.07 10.82 18.56
C LYS A 105 5.25 10.77 19.53
N ALA A 106 5.37 11.77 20.39
CA ALA A 106 6.37 11.79 21.45
C ALA A 106 6.13 10.64 22.45
N PHE A 107 4.87 10.41 22.85
CA PHE A 107 4.52 9.27 23.71
C PHE A 107 4.79 7.93 23.01
N ALA A 108 4.47 7.82 21.71
CA ALA A 108 4.78 6.62 20.93
C ALA A 108 6.29 6.34 20.90
N LYS A 109 7.12 7.38 20.70
CA LYS A 109 8.58 7.24 20.73
C LYS A 109 9.11 6.83 22.11
N ASP A 110 8.53 7.36 23.18
CA ASP A 110 8.86 6.96 24.55
C ASP A 110 8.51 5.49 24.83
N VAL A 111 7.34 5.03 24.36
CA VAL A 111 6.95 3.61 24.46
C VAL A 111 7.88 2.72 23.63
N MET A 112 8.18 3.11 22.39
CA MET A 112 9.11 2.36 21.53
C MET A 112 10.50 2.25 22.14
N ALA A 113 11.03 3.35 22.68
CA ALA A 113 12.33 3.34 23.35
C ALA A 113 12.36 2.43 24.58
N ALA A 114 11.31 2.49 25.42
CA ALA A 114 11.19 1.65 26.61
C ALA A 114 11.01 0.15 26.28
N ALA A 115 10.34 -0.14 25.16
CA ALA A 115 10.07 -1.50 24.66
C ALA A 115 11.21 -2.06 23.77
N GLY A 116 12.23 -1.26 23.43
CA GLY A 116 13.31 -1.65 22.53
C GLY A 116 12.87 -1.82 21.07
N VAL A 117 11.78 -1.17 20.65
CA VAL A 117 11.24 -1.26 19.29
C VAL A 117 12.08 -0.41 18.32
N PRO A 118 12.57 -0.99 17.21
CA PRO A 118 13.35 -0.26 16.22
C PRO A 118 12.52 0.84 15.55
N THR A 119 13.05 2.08 15.57
CA THR A 119 12.41 3.24 14.93
C THR A 119 13.49 4.22 14.48
N ALA A 120 13.10 5.28 13.78
CA ALA A 120 13.99 6.38 13.37
C ALA A 120 14.64 7.06 14.57
N ALA A 121 15.90 7.46 14.44
CA ALA A 121 16.54 8.37 15.36
C ALA A 121 15.72 9.67 15.43
N HIS A 122 15.44 10.18 16.62
CA HIS A 122 14.48 11.28 16.80
C HIS A 122 14.84 12.20 17.95
N ALA A 123 14.28 13.40 17.91
CA ALA A 123 14.27 14.37 19.00
C ALA A 123 12.92 15.08 19.07
N THR A 124 12.41 15.32 20.29
CA THR A 124 11.20 16.13 20.48
C THR A 124 11.63 17.55 20.84
N VAL A 125 11.08 18.55 20.14
CA VAL A 125 11.50 19.94 20.21
C VAL A 125 10.32 20.90 20.32
N ASP A 126 10.52 22.00 21.03
CA ASP A 126 9.51 23.06 21.26
C ASP A 126 9.87 24.38 20.56
N THR A 127 11.07 24.49 19.98
CA THR A 127 11.52 25.70 19.28
C THR A 127 12.07 25.39 17.89
N VAL A 128 11.98 26.37 17.00
CA VAL A 128 12.54 26.27 15.64
C VAL A 128 14.06 26.06 15.69
N ALA A 129 14.74 26.73 16.62
CA ALA A 129 16.20 26.63 16.76
C ALA A 129 16.63 25.22 17.18
N ASP A 130 15.98 24.62 18.18
CA ASP A 130 16.25 23.25 18.62
C ASP A 130 15.91 22.23 17.53
N GLY A 131 14.81 22.47 16.80
CA GLY A 131 14.42 21.60 15.68
C GLY A 131 15.47 21.56 14.56
N LEU A 132 15.99 22.72 14.18
CA LEU A 132 17.07 22.79 13.19
C LEU A 132 18.38 22.17 13.71
N ALA A 133 18.68 22.32 14.97
CA ALA A 133 19.87 21.74 15.60
C ALA A 133 19.78 20.20 15.73
N ALA A 134 18.58 19.66 15.84
CA ALA A 134 18.33 18.21 15.92
C ALA A 134 18.47 17.49 14.57
N ILE A 135 18.41 18.20 13.44
CA ILE A 135 18.55 17.60 12.11
C ILE A 135 20.02 17.31 11.83
N SER A 136 20.36 16.04 11.68
CA SER A 136 21.72 15.57 11.36
C SER A 136 21.98 15.47 9.85
N SER A 137 20.94 15.22 9.04
CA SER A 137 21.03 15.05 7.59
C SER A 137 19.69 15.36 6.92
N TYR A 138 19.73 15.59 5.61
CA TYR A 138 18.54 15.77 4.78
C TYR A 138 18.43 14.62 3.76
N PRO A 139 17.19 14.19 3.40
CA PRO A 139 15.92 14.72 3.93
C PRO A 139 15.73 14.38 5.41
N ALA A 140 14.94 15.20 6.14
CA ALA A 140 14.54 14.99 7.52
C ALA A 140 13.01 14.99 7.63
N VAL A 141 12.45 14.24 8.61
CA VAL A 141 11.00 14.14 8.80
C VAL A 141 10.59 14.92 10.04
N LEU A 142 9.66 15.85 9.87
CA LEU A 142 9.11 16.70 10.91
C LEU A 142 7.67 16.30 11.16
N LYS A 143 7.34 15.87 12.39
CA LYS A 143 6.01 15.39 12.75
C LYS A 143 5.44 16.23 13.90
N PHE A 144 4.34 16.93 13.66
CA PHE A 144 3.62 17.61 14.75
C PHE A 144 3.10 16.56 15.76
N ASP A 145 3.31 16.83 17.06
CA ASP A 145 2.84 15.94 18.13
C ASP A 145 1.37 16.22 18.45
N GLY A 146 0.49 15.48 17.81
CA GLY A 146 -0.97 15.60 17.92
C GLY A 146 -1.69 14.96 16.73
N LEU A 147 -3.01 14.88 16.84
CA LEU A 147 -3.87 14.45 15.75
C LEU A 147 -3.97 15.57 14.69
N ALA A 148 -3.44 15.35 13.52
CA ALA A 148 -3.41 16.31 12.41
C ALA A 148 -3.97 15.72 11.09
N ALA A 149 -4.72 14.63 11.16
CA ALA A 149 -5.33 13.95 10.01
C ALA A 149 -4.35 13.70 8.83
N GLY A 150 -3.12 13.27 9.15
CA GLY A 150 -2.06 13.02 8.17
C GLY A 150 -1.35 14.27 7.62
N LYS A 151 -1.81 15.47 7.95
CA LYS A 151 -1.25 16.75 7.46
C LYS A 151 -0.10 17.30 8.32
N GLY A 152 0.12 16.74 9.50
CA GLY A 152 1.16 17.17 10.46
C GLY A 152 2.53 16.56 10.20
N VAL A 153 2.78 15.98 9.03
CA VAL A 153 4.06 15.36 8.66
C VAL A 153 4.64 16.06 7.42
N VAL A 154 5.87 16.54 7.54
CA VAL A 154 6.62 17.19 6.46
C VAL A 154 7.97 16.50 6.30
N ILE A 155 8.29 16.10 5.07
CA ILE A 155 9.63 15.64 4.70
C ILE A 155 10.34 16.85 4.11
N ALA A 156 11.34 17.37 4.85
CA ALA A 156 12.11 18.53 4.45
C ALA A 156 13.40 18.08 3.74
N GLY A 157 13.58 18.46 2.49
CA GLY A 157 14.76 18.14 1.68
C GLY A 157 15.93 19.12 1.92
N SER A 158 15.68 20.23 2.64
CA SER A 158 16.66 21.28 2.89
C SER A 158 16.44 22.00 4.22
N ALA A 159 17.45 22.75 4.67
CA ALA A 159 17.38 23.55 5.89
C ALA A 159 16.30 24.65 5.81
N ASP A 160 16.09 25.23 4.61
CA ASP A 160 15.08 26.26 4.42
C ASP A 160 13.67 25.69 4.50
N GLU A 161 13.44 24.52 3.91
CA GLU A 161 12.16 23.80 4.02
C GLU A 161 11.89 23.37 5.47
N ALA A 162 12.90 22.85 6.18
CA ALA A 162 12.78 22.48 7.58
C ALA A 162 12.43 23.68 8.44
N ARG A 163 13.09 24.82 8.24
CA ARG A 163 12.81 26.07 8.94
C ARG A 163 11.38 26.54 8.70
N ALA A 164 10.93 26.51 7.44
CA ALA A 164 9.57 26.92 7.09
C ALA A 164 8.53 26.04 7.79
N ALA A 165 8.70 24.69 7.73
CA ALA A 165 7.80 23.75 8.36
C ALA A 165 7.77 23.87 9.89
N LEU A 166 8.94 24.00 10.54
CA LEU A 166 9.03 24.20 11.99
C LEU A 166 8.38 25.53 12.43
N THR A 167 8.58 26.60 11.66
CA THR A 167 7.92 27.89 11.92
C THR A 167 6.40 27.77 11.83
N GLU A 168 5.90 27.08 10.80
CA GLU A 168 4.47 26.85 10.61
C GLU A 168 3.87 26.04 11.78
N MET A 169 4.55 24.97 12.22
CA MET A 169 4.08 24.08 13.28
C MET A 169 4.20 24.71 14.67
N LEU A 170 5.35 25.29 15.02
CA LEU A 170 5.68 25.72 16.39
C LEU A 170 5.30 27.17 16.67
N GLU A 171 5.55 28.10 15.72
CA GLU A 171 5.31 29.54 15.92
C GLU A 171 3.93 29.96 15.45
N GLN A 172 3.54 29.57 14.20
CA GLN A 172 2.22 29.89 13.65
C GLN A 172 1.13 28.96 14.19
N ARG A 173 1.50 27.84 14.82
CA ARG A 173 0.60 26.88 15.48
C ARG A 173 -0.53 26.38 14.56
N ARG A 174 -0.21 26.10 13.31
CA ARG A 174 -1.18 25.63 12.31
C ARG A 174 -2.04 24.47 12.79
N PHE A 175 -1.48 23.57 13.60
CA PHE A 175 -2.17 22.39 14.14
C PHE A 175 -2.53 22.53 15.62
N GLY A 176 -2.39 23.73 16.20
CA GLY A 176 -2.55 23.98 17.63
C GLY A 176 -1.21 24.02 18.38
N PRO A 177 -1.25 24.17 19.70
CA PRO A 177 -0.04 24.12 20.55
C PRO A 177 0.43 22.67 20.70
N GLY A 178 1.73 22.44 20.59
CA GLY A 178 2.35 21.12 20.77
C GLY A 178 3.79 21.11 20.26
N PRO A 179 4.62 20.16 20.70
CA PRO A 179 5.97 19.99 20.21
C PRO A 179 5.99 19.38 18.79
N VAL A 180 7.19 19.33 18.21
CA VAL A 180 7.47 18.63 16.96
C VAL A 180 8.46 17.51 17.22
N VAL A 181 8.22 16.33 16.69
CA VAL A 181 9.18 15.24 16.64
C VAL A 181 9.95 15.34 15.33
N VAL A 182 11.26 15.56 15.44
CA VAL A 182 12.22 15.57 14.34
C VAL A 182 12.80 14.17 14.21
N GLU A 183 12.71 13.57 13.03
CA GLU A 183 13.18 12.20 12.78
C GLU A 183 14.15 12.15 11.60
N GLU A 184 15.08 11.19 11.62
CA GLU A 184 15.82 10.82 10.42
C GLU A 184 14.86 10.29 9.34
N PHE A 185 15.19 10.51 8.07
CA PHE A 185 14.47 9.90 6.96
C PHE A 185 14.89 8.43 6.84
N LEU A 186 13.91 7.53 6.79
CA LEU A 186 14.13 6.11 6.56
C LEU A 186 13.88 5.78 5.10
N ASP A 187 14.82 5.08 4.48
CA ASP A 187 14.70 4.55 3.12
C ASP A 187 14.22 3.10 3.15
N GLY A 188 13.42 2.71 2.18
CA GLY A 188 12.85 1.37 2.10
C GLY A 188 11.44 1.36 1.54
N GLU A 189 10.76 0.23 1.69
CA GLU A 189 9.36 0.06 1.33
C GLU A 189 8.45 0.16 2.55
N GLU A 190 7.41 0.98 2.44
CA GLU A 190 6.42 1.13 3.50
C GLU A 190 5.43 -0.03 3.48
N VAL A 191 5.25 -0.67 4.63
CA VAL A 191 4.33 -1.80 4.85
C VAL A 191 3.46 -1.51 6.06
N SER A 192 2.17 -1.75 5.91
CA SER A 192 1.18 -1.65 6.99
C SER A 192 0.94 -3.04 7.58
N LEU A 193 1.28 -3.22 8.86
CA LEU A 193 0.97 -4.44 9.58
C LEU A 193 0.03 -4.15 10.76
N LEU A 194 -1.14 -4.76 10.72
CA LEU A 194 -2.16 -4.66 11.75
C LEU A 194 -2.13 -5.92 12.63
N ALA A 195 -2.25 -5.76 13.93
CA ALA A 195 -2.40 -6.88 14.84
C ALA A 195 -3.61 -6.70 15.76
N LEU A 196 -4.39 -7.76 15.97
CA LEU A 196 -5.42 -7.82 16.99
C LEU A 196 -4.75 -8.02 18.36
N CYS A 197 -5.09 -7.17 19.33
CA CYS A 197 -4.48 -7.19 20.65
C CYS A 197 -5.55 -7.40 21.73
N ASP A 198 -5.25 -8.26 22.73
CA ASP A 198 -6.13 -8.63 23.84
C ASP A 198 -5.59 -8.20 25.21
N GLY A 199 -4.68 -7.24 25.23
CA GLY A 199 -3.99 -6.78 26.43
C GLY A 199 -2.76 -7.59 26.81
N GLU A 200 -2.60 -8.80 26.27
CA GLU A 200 -1.48 -9.71 26.54
C GLU A 200 -0.73 -10.12 25.28
N ARG A 201 -1.44 -10.27 24.18
CA ARG A 201 -0.94 -10.82 22.90
C ARG A 201 -1.27 -9.92 21.75
N ALA A 202 -0.39 -9.93 20.74
CA ALA A 202 -0.63 -9.38 19.43
C ALA A 202 -0.72 -10.53 18.40
N VAL A 203 -1.85 -10.62 17.69
CA VAL A 203 -2.09 -11.63 16.62
C VAL A 203 -2.16 -10.89 15.29
N PRO A 204 -1.20 -11.13 14.35
CA PRO A 204 -1.14 -10.37 13.11
C PRO A 204 -2.31 -10.67 12.17
N LEU A 205 -2.74 -9.63 11.48
CA LEU A 205 -3.48 -9.74 10.24
C LEU A 205 -2.49 -9.84 9.06
N GLN A 206 -3.00 -10.10 7.86
CA GLN A 206 -2.16 -10.07 6.66
C GLN A 206 -1.61 -8.65 6.41
N PRO A 207 -0.34 -8.52 5.98
CA PRO A 207 0.23 -7.22 5.65
C PRO A 207 -0.50 -6.58 4.47
N ALA A 208 -0.51 -5.25 4.47
CA ALA A 208 -1.03 -4.45 3.38
C ALA A 208 -0.03 -3.35 3.01
N ARG A 209 -0.14 -2.83 1.80
CA ARG A 209 0.57 -1.63 1.37
C ARG A 209 -0.46 -0.60 0.93
N ASP A 210 -0.37 0.60 1.48
CA ASP A 210 -1.19 1.74 1.12
C ASP A 210 -0.42 2.74 0.24
N PHE A 211 -1.17 3.68 -0.37
CA PHE A 211 -0.64 4.74 -1.23
C PHE A 211 -1.08 6.09 -0.68
N LYS A 212 -0.21 6.76 0.03
CA LYS A 212 -0.54 7.96 0.85
C LYS A 212 -0.62 9.25 0.04
N ARG A 213 0.09 9.36 -1.08
CA ARG A 213 0.09 10.59 -1.89
C ARG A 213 -1.11 10.65 -2.82
N ILE A 214 -1.60 11.89 -3.08
CA ILE A 214 -2.78 12.11 -3.94
C ILE A 214 -2.51 11.79 -5.41
N GLY A 215 -1.31 12.04 -5.89
CA GLY A 215 -0.91 11.90 -7.30
C GLY A 215 -0.20 10.58 -7.57
N GLU A 216 -0.25 10.16 -8.84
CA GLU A 216 0.48 9.01 -9.35
C GLU A 216 1.98 9.19 -9.17
N GLY A 217 2.73 8.07 -9.05
CA GLY A 217 4.15 8.11 -8.76
C GLY A 217 4.49 8.73 -7.40
N ASP A 218 3.58 8.62 -6.44
CA ASP A 218 3.70 9.16 -5.09
C ASP A 218 4.03 10.66 -5.05
N THR A 219 3.34 11.44 -5.88
CA THR A 219 3.47 12.89 -5.99
C THR A 219 2.36 13.65 -5.26
N GLY A 220 2.58 14.94 -5.00
CA GLY A 220 1.61 15.81 -4.34
C GLY A 220 1.52 15.62 -2.82
N PRO A 221 0.51 16.21 -2.17
CA PRO A 221 0.34 16.14 -0.72
C PRO A 221 -0.04 14.75 -0.21
N ASN A 222 0.26 14.49 1.07
CA ASN A 222 -0.21 13.32 1.78
C ASN A 222 -1.74 13.35 1.97
N THR A 223 -2.34 12.18 1.98
CA THR A 223 -3.78 11.95 2.17
C THR A 223 -3.99 10.90 3.27
N GLY A 224 -5.24 10.51 3.51
CA GLY A 224 -5.56 9.35 4.33
C GLY A 224 -5.40 8.00 3.62
N GLY A 225 -4.77 7.96 2.44
CA GLY A 225 -4.63 6.78 1.57
C GLY A 225 -5.54 6.84 0.36
N MET A 226 -4.98 6.58 -0.83
CA MET A 226 -5.66 6.58 -2.13
C MET A 226 -5.94 5.17 -2.67
N GLY A 227 -5.52 4.16 -1.94
CA GLY A 227 -5.73 2.76 -2.23
C GLY A 227 -4.80 1.88 -1.42
N ALA A 228 -5.07 0.59 -1.41
CA ALA A 228 -4.25 -0.41 -0.75
C ALA A 228 -4.35 -1.76 -1.43
N PHE A 229 -3.42 -2.66 -1.15
CA PHE A 229 -3.51 -4.05 -1.56
C PHE A 229 -2.96 -5.00 -0.48
N SER A 230 -3.38 -6.25 -0.52
CA SER A 230 -2.95 -7.35 0.34
C SER A 230 -3.08 -8.68 -0.43
N PRO A 231 -2.14 -9.65 -0.29
CA PRO A 231 -0.92 -9.60 0.51
C PRO A 231 0.14 -8.71 -0.13
N VAL A 232 1.21 -8.41 0.60
CA VAL A 232 2.37 -7.68 0.07
C VAL A 232 3.39 -8.71 -0.43
N PRO A 233 3.73 -8.71 -1.73
CA PRO A 233 4.75 -9.60 -2.26
C PRO A 233 6.08 -9.46 -1.52
N GLY A 234 6.75 -10.58 -1.25
CA GLY A 234 8.03 -10.59 -0.54
C GLY A 234 7.92 -10.51 1.00
N ILE A 235 6.74 -10.26 1.56
CA ILE A 235 6.49 -10.37 3.01
C ILE A 235 5.89 -11.73 3.30
N ASP A 236 6.72 -12.69 3.67
CA ASP A 236 6.30 -14.04 4.03
C ASP A 236 5.79 -14.15 5.48
N PRO A 237 5.18 -15.27 5.88
CA PRO A 237 4.69 -15.46 7.25
C PRO A 237 5.79 -15.36 8.31
N ALA A 238 7.01 -15.82 8.05
CA ALA A 238 8.11 -15.78 9.02
C ALA A 238 8.55 -14.32 9.27
N LEU A 239 8.59 -13.50 8.23
CA LEU A 239 8.86 -12.07 8.36
C LEU A 239 7.74 -11.35 9.13
N VAL A 240 6.47 -11.72 8.90
CA VAL A 240 5.34 -11.18 9.68
C VAL A 240 5.46 -11.55 11.16
N GLU A 241 5.78 -12.80 11.48
CA GLU A 241 6.03 -13.23 12.87
C GLU A 241 7.19 -12.46 13.51
N GLY A 242 8.29 -12.27 12.78
CA GLY A 242 9.41 -11.46 13.21
C GLY A 242 9.02 -10.00 13.47
N MET A 243 8.22 -9.38 12.60
CA MET A 243 7.68 -8.02 12.79
C MET A 243 6.81 -7.93 14.06
N VAL A 244 5.97 -8.93 14.31
CA VAL A 244 5.14 -8.96 15.52
C VAL A 244 6.01 -9.11 16.77
N ALA A 245 6.98 -10.01 16.76
CA ALA A 245 7.86 -10.27 17.89
C ALA A 245 8.76 -9.06 18.23
N THR A 246 9.15 -8.25 17.24
CA THR A 246 10.06 -7.11 17.44
C THR A 246 9.35 -5.77 17.56
N VAL A 247 8.09 -5.65 17.13
CA VAL A 247 7.36 -4.38 17.11
C VAL A 247 6.09 -4.44 17.96
N HIS A 248 5.11 -5.29 17.60
CA HIS A 248 3.79 -5.26 18.22
C HIS A 248 3.80 -5.82 19.64
N GLN A 249 4.35 -7.02 19.85
CA GLN A 249 4.35 -7.67 21.15
C GLN A 249 5.09 -6.87 22.22
N PRO A 250 6.30 -6.30 21.95
CA PRO A 250 6.97 -5.47 22.93
C PRO A 250 6.18 -4.21 23.33
N VAL A 251 5.43 -3.59 22.40
CA VAL A 251 4.56 -2.44 22.71
C VAL A 251 3.39 -2.87 23.59
N VAL A 252 2.74 -3.99 23.28
CA VAL A 252 1.65 -4.54 24.10
C VAL A 252 2.12 -4.86 25.52
N ASP A 253 3.30 -5.49 25.66
CA ASP A 253 3.91 -5.80 26.94
C ASP A 253 4.26 -4.54 27.73
N GLU A 254 4.83 -3.52 27.08
CA GLU A 254 5.19 -2.25 27.72
C GLU A 254 3.95 -1.50 28.20
N LEU A 255 2.89 -1.41 27.37
CA LEU A 255 1.64 -0.77 27.78
C LEU A 255 0.99 -1.52 28.95
N ARG A 256 1.02 -2.86 28.94
CA ARG A 256 0.58 -3.67 30.09
C ARG A 256 1.40 -3.40 31.33
N ARG A 257 2.73 -3.30 31.22
CA ARG A 257 3.65 -2.95 32.32
C ARG A 257 3.34 -1.55 32.88
N ARG A 258 2.91 -0.61 32.04
CA ARG A 258 2.47 0.74 32.44
C ARG A 258 1.07 0.75 33.09
N GLY A 259 0.36 -0.37 33.14
CA GLY A 259 -1.00 -0.47 33.68
C GLY A 259 -2.08 0.03 32.72
N THR A 260 -1.77 0.13 31.43
CA THR A 260 -2.67 0.52 30.36
C THR A 260 -2.71 -0.54 29.26
N PRO A 261 -3.20 -1.79 29.56
CA PRO A 261 -3.20 -2.88 28.60
C PRO A 261 -3.94 -2.48 27.31
N PHE A 262 -3.41 -2.90 26.17
CA PHE A 262 -3.93 -2.50 24.85
C PHE A 262 -4.90 -3.56 24.30
N HIS A 263 -6.18 -3.22 24.23
CA HIS A 263 -7.22 -4.00 23.57
C HIS A 263 -7.63 -3.28 22.27
N GLY A 264 -7.64 -3.99 21.13
CA GLY A 264 -7.99 -3.35 19.86
C GLY A 264 -7.04 -3.74 18.73
N VAL A 265 -6.99 -2.91 17.70
CA VAL A 265 -6.01 -3.06 16.62
C VAL A 265 -4.81 -2.15 16.89
N LEU A 266 -3.64 -2.74 16.98
CA LEU A 266 -2.38 -2.03 16.91
C LEU A 266 -1.88 -2.09 15.46
N TYR A 267 -1.99 -0.97 14.77
CA TYR A 267 -1.47 -0.81 13.41
C TYR A 267 -0.07 -0.20 13.50
N ALA A 268 0.93 -0.88 12.96
CA ALA A 268 2.27 -0.37 12.76
C ALA A 268 2.49 -0.02 11.29
N GLY A 269 2.84 1.25 11.01
CA GLY A 269 3.47 1.66 9.76
C GLY A 269 4.96 1.32 9.85
N LEU A 270 5.44 0.46 8.96
CA LEU A 270 6.78 -0.09 8.99
C LEU A 270 7.54 0.31 7.72
N MET A 271 8.80 0.69 7.89
CA MET A 271 9.76 0.82 6.79
C MET A 271 10.61 -0.44 6.75
N VAL A 272 10.55 -1.17 5.64
CA VAL A 272 11.29 -2.41 5.41
C VAL A 272 12.39 -2.14 4.38
N GLY A 273 13.63 -2.35 4.75
CA GLY A 273 14.78 -2.08 3.88
C GLY A 273 16.02 -2.87 4.31
N PRO A 274 17.18 -2.63 3.67
CA PRO A 274 18.42 -3.37 3.96
C PRO A 274 18.89 -3.28 5.41
N ALA A 275 18.50 -2.21 6.14
CA ALA A 275 18.79 -2.01 7.57
C ALA A 275 17.82 -2.78 8.50
N GLY A 276 16.92 -3.59 7.95
CA GLY A 276 15.88 -4.29 8.68
C GLY A 276 14.56 -3.53 8.72
N VAL A 277 13.71 -3.90 9.70
CA VAL A 277 12.40 -3.30 9.91
C VAL A 277 12.50 -2.15 10.90
N ARG A 278 11.95 -0.99 10.54
CA ARG A 278 11.89 0.21 11.39
C ARG A 278 10.47 0.72 11.49
N THR A 279 10.02 1.06 12.69
CA THR A 279 8.67 1.58 12.91
C THR A 279 8.60 3.07 12.59
N LEU A 280 7.66 3.44 11.71
CA LEU A 280 7.38 4.83 11.34
C LEU A 280 6.40 5.49 12.33
N GLU A 281 5.30 4.78 12.61
CA GLU A 281 4.23 5.25 13.49
C GLU A 281 3.34 4.09 13.96
N PHE A 282 2.55 4.34 14.99
CA PHE A 282 1.44 3.48 15.39
C PHE A 282 0.11 4.20 15.19
N ASN A 283 -0.90 3.43 14.76
CA ASN A 283 -2.30 3.81 14.86
C ASN A 283 -3.01 2.79 15.76
N VAL A 284 -4.00 3.24 16.53
CA VAL A 284 -4.65 2.42 17.58
C VAL A 284 -6.01 1.88 17.15
N ARG A 285 -6.19 1.76 15.84
CA ARG A 285 -7.45 1.39 15.19
C ARG A 285 -7.17 0.72 13.85
N PHE A 286 -8.20 0.15 13.25
CA PHE A 286 -8.11 -0.35 11.89
C PHE A 286 -7.64 0.74 10.91
N GLY A 287 -6.85 0.37 9.91
CA GLY A 287 -6.41 1.25 8.84
C GLY A 287 -7.55 1.60 7.86
N ASP A 288 -7.38 2.67 7.10
CA ASP A 288 -8.30 3.10 6.06
C ASP A 288 -7.48 3.75 4.92
N PRO A 289 -7.20 3.02 3.80
CA PRO A 289 -8.01 1.94 3.23
C PRO A 289 -7.51 0.49 3.44
N GLU A 290 -6.55 0.19 4.30
CA GLU A 290 -5.98 -1.16 4.46
C GLU A 290 -7.03 -2.19 4.89
N THR A 291 -7.96 -1.81 5.75
CA THR A 291 -9.04 -2.70 6.22
C THR A 291 -9.88 -3.23 5.06
N GLN A 292 -10.14 -2.40 4.07
CA GLN A 292 -10.90 -2.76 2.87
C GLN A 292 -10.15 -3.76 1.98
N ALA A 293 -8.82 -3.80 2.05
CA ALA A 293 -8.00 -4.79 1.35
C ALA A 293 -7.80 -6.08 2.16
N VAL A 294 -7.71 -5.98 3.50
CA VAL A 294 -7.38 -7.11 4.39
C VAL A 294 -8.61 -7.94 4.74
N LEU A 295 -9.72 -7.32 5.20
CA LEU A 295 -10.89 -8.04 5.70
C LEU A 295 -11.63 -8.90 4.67
N PRO A 296 -11.72 -8.56 3.38
CA PRO A 296 -12.30 -9.45 2.38
C PRO A 296 -11.56 -10.79 2.23
N ARG A 297 -10.28 -10.83 2.61
CA ARG A 297 -9.44 -12.03 2.59
C ARG A 297 -9.52 -12.86 3.88
N LEU A 298 -10.04 -12.30 4.98
CA LEU A 298 -10.16 -13.02 6.24
C LEU A 298 -11.30 -14.05 6.15
N ARG A 299 -10.98 -15.33 6.34
CA ARG A 299 -11.94 -16.46 6.39
C ARG A 299 -12.39 -16.78 7.82
N SER A 300 -11.55 -16.52 8.81
CA SER A 300 -11.90 -16.67 10.23
C SER A 300 -13.07 -15.74 10.60
N ASP A 301 -13.89 -16.14 11.57
CA ASP A 301 -15.00 -15.33 12.05
C ASP A 301 -14.51 -14.08 12.77
N LEU A 302 -14.62 -12.92 12.11
CA LEU A 302 -14.19 -11.65 12.68
C LEU A 302 -14.90 -11.34 14.00
N LEU A 303 -16.20 -11.67 14.14
CA LEU A 303 -16.93 -11.43 15.38
C LEU A 303 -16.33 -12.19 16.56
N ASP A 304 -15.97 -13.48 16.36
CA ASP A 304 -15.32 -14.27 17.40
C ASP A 304 -13.98 -13.67 17.81
N LEU A 305 -13.15 -13.32 16.82
CA LEU A 305 -11.84 -12.72 17.06
C LEU A 305 -11.94 -11.41 17.86
N LEU A 306 -12.85 -10.49 17.47
CA LEU A 306 -13.01 -9.21 18.16
C LEU A 306 -13.60 -9.38 19.55
N ALA A 307 -14.55 -10.30 19.74
CA ALA A 307 -15.13 -10.61 21.06
C ALA A 307 -14.10 -11.25 22.00
N ARG A 308 -13.19 -12.06 21.47
CA ARG A 308 -12.05 -12.63 22.21
C ARG A 308 -11.03 -11.56 22.56
N ALA A 309 -10.66 -10.71 21.60
CA ALA A 309 -9.69 -9.64 21.81
C ALA A 309 -10.18 -8.56 22.82
N ALA A 310 -11.50 -8.40 22.99
CA ALA A 310 -12.08 -7.52 24.01
C ALA A 310 -11.88 -8.05 25.45
N ARG A 311 -11.23 -9.20 25.65
CA ARG A 311 -10.99 -9.83 26.96
C ARG A 311 -9.50 -10.11 27.14
N PRO A 312 -8.92 -9.87 28.32
CA PRO A 312 -7.52 -10.18 28.58
C PRO A 312 -7.18 -11.65 28.27
N GLY A 313 -6.14 -11.87 27.45
CA GLY A 313 -5.66 -13.20 27.06
C GLY A 313 -6.62 -13.99 26.16
N GLY A 314 -7.69 -13.37 25.67
CA GLY A 314 -8.74 -14.07 24.91
C GLY A 314 -8.27 -14.59 23.54
N LEU A 315 -7.20 -14.05 22.97
CA LEU A 315 -6.62 -14.50 21.72
C LEU A 315 -5.65 -15.68 21.85
N ALA A 316 -5.50 -16.26 23.06
CA ALA A 316 -4.66 -17.43 23.23
C ALA A 316 -5.06 -18.57 22.29
N GLY A 317 -4.10 -19.08 21.49
CA GLY A 317 -4.32 -20.12 20.50
C GLY A 317 -5.19 -19.69 19.30
N ALA A 318 -5.33 -18.40 19.04
CA ALA A 318 -6.02 -17.91 17.85
C ALA A 318 -5.13 -18.14 16.62
N GLU A 319 -5.66 -18.86 15.65
CA GLU A 319 -5.08 -19.04 14.32
C GLU A 319 -6.04 -18.41 13.30
N LEU A 320 -5.50 -17.63 12.38
CA LEU A 320 -6.28 -16.92 11.39
C LEU A 320 -6.19 -17.62 10.03
N GLU A 321 -7.35 -17.92 9.45
CA GLU A 321 -7.46 -18.48 8.11
C GLU A 321 -7.68 -17.38 7.09
N TRP A 322 -7.01 -17.48 5.94
CA TRP A 322 -7.03 -16.48 4.90
C TRP A 322 -7.46 -17.03 3.54
N ASP A 323 -8.09 -16.18 2.75
CA ASP A 323 -8.28 -16.41 1.31
C ASP A 323 -6.93 -16.20 0.61
N GLU A 324 -6.55 -17.14 -0.25
CA GLU A 324 -5.30 -17.08 -1.00
C GLU A 324 -5.30 -15.97 -2.06
N ARG A 325 -6.50 -15.54 -2.49
CA ARG A 325 -6.63 -14.46 -3.46
C ARG A 325 -6.07 -13.14 -2.95
N SER A 326 -5.53 -12.34 -3.87
CA SER A 326 -5.12 -10.97 -3.62
C SER A 326 -6.32 -10.03 -3.61
N ALA A 327 -6.23 -8.96 -2.83
CA ALA A 327 -7.19 -7.88 -2.79
C ALA A 327 -6.55 -6.56 -3.23
N VAL A 328 -7.26 -5.78 -4.03
CA VAL A 328 -6.89 -4.40 -4.37
C VAL A 328 -8.07 -3.49 -4.07
N THR A 329 -7.80 -2.45 -3.30
CA THR A 329 -8.77 -1.40 -2.93
C THR A 329 -8.34 -0.08 -3.57
N LEU A 330 -9.28 0.56 -4.26
CA LEU A 330 -9.10 1.88 -4.88
C LEU A 330 -9.97 2.90 -4.16
N VAL A 331 -9.41 4.07 -3.87
CA VAL A 331 -10.16 5.18 -3.28
C VAL A 331 -10.60 6.13 -4.38
N LEU A 332 -11.91 6.40 -4.45
CA LEU A 332 -12.49 7.46 -5.26
C LEU A 332 -12.65 8.70 -4.39
N ALA A 333 -11.91 9.76 -4.68
CA ALA A 333 -11.90 10.98 -3.90
C ALA A 333 -12.62 12.14 -4.64
N ALA A 334 -13.13 13.08 -3.87
CA ALA A 334 -13.78 14.30 -4.37
C ALA A 334 -12.76 15.26 -4.97
N GLY A 335 -13.18 16.05 -5.94
CA GLY A 335 -12.33 17.11 -6.52
C GLY A 335 -11.88 18.11 -5.46
N GLY A 336 -10.60 18.44 -5.45
CA GLY A 336 -9.97 19.33 -4.48
C GLY A 336 -9.49 18.65 -3.18
N TYR A 337 -9.70 17.33 -3.03
CA TYR A 337 -9.10 16.57 -1.94
C TYR A 337 -7.55 16.51 -2.10
N PRO A 338 -6.73 16.62 -1.04
CA PRO A 338 -7.09 16.62 0.39
C PRO A 338 -7.41 18.01 0.98
N ASP A 339 -7.14 19.12 0.30
CA ASP A 339 -7.17 20.44 0.91
C ASP A 339 -8.58 21.03 1.02
N ALA A 340 -9.33 21.04 -0.08
CA ALA A 340 -10.66 21.65 -0.19
C ALA A 340 -11.63 20.75 -0.98
N PRO A 341 -12.05 19.59 -0.44
CA PRO A 341 -12.89 18.66 -1.17
C PRO A 341 -14.26 19.28 -1.48
N ARG A 342 -14.67 19.21 -2.75
CA ARG A 342 -16.00 19.61 -3.19
C ARG A 342 -17.00 18.51 -2.85
N THR A 343 -18.14 18.92 -2.31
CA THR A 343 -19.20 17.99 -1.87
C THR A 343 -20.55 18.36 -2.52
N GLY A 344 -21.48 17.41 -2.53
CA GLY A 344 -22.80 17.60 -3.11
C GLY A 344 -22.97 17.05 -4.52
N GLU A 345 -21.92 16.51 -5.11
CA GLU A 345 -21.95 15.91 -6.46
C GLU A 345 -22.69 14.56 -6.43
N GLU A 346 -23.54 14.31 -7.43
CA GLU A 346 -24.27 13.06 -7.56
C GLU A 346 -23.35 11.92 -8.00
N ILE A 347 -23.43 10.79 -7.29
CA ILE A 347 -22.67 9.58 -7.59
C ILE A 347 -23.54 8.69 -8.47
N LEU A 348 -23.04 8.36 -9.65
CA LEU A 348 -23.69 7.53 -10.66
C LEU A 348 -22.93 6.22 -10.86
N GLY A 349 -23.64 5.18 -11.34
CA GLY A 349 -23.03 3.92 -11.76
C GLY A 349 -22.77 2.91 -10.63
N LEU A 350 -23.25 3.16 -9.41
CA LEU A 350 -23.12 2.19 -8.30
C LEU A 350 -23.83 0.85 -8.60
N ASP A 351 -24.94 0.90 -9.32
CA ASP A 351 -25.72 -0.26 -9.76
C ASP A 351 -25.13 -1.01 -10.96
N ALA A 352 -24.16 -0.39 -11.64
CA ALA A 352 -23.45 -0.99 -12.78
C ALA A 352 -22.22 -1.80 -12.34
N VAL A 353 -21.87 -1.79 -11.06
CA VAL A 353 -20.72 -2.55 -10.55
C VAL A 353 -21.01 -4.04 -10.57
N ALA A 354 -20.07 -4.81 -11.11
CA ALA A 354 -20.22 -6.26 -11.26
C ALA A 354 -20.36 -6.98 -9.91
N PRO A 355 -21.13 -8.06 -9.82
CA PRO A 355 -21.20 -8.88 -8.61
C PRO A 355 -19.82 -9.39 -8.17
N GLY A 356 -19.58 -9.44 -6.86
CA GLY A 356 -18.31 -9.88 -6.29
C GLY A 356 -17.28 -8.76 -6.07
N ILE A 357 -17.56 -7.54 -6.54
CA ILE A 357 -16.80 -6.34 -6.20
C ILE A 357 -17.45 -5.67 -4.97
N GLU A 358 -16.65 -5.33 -3.99
CA GLU A 358 -17.14 -4.60 -2.82
C GLU A 358 -16.98 -3.08 -3.04
N VAL A 359 -18.08 -2.33 -2.95
CA VAL A 359 -18.06 -0.86 -2.91
C VAL A 359 -18.43 -0.43 -1.50
N THR A 360 -17.47 0.14 -0.76
CA THR A 360 -17.74 0.69 0.57
C THR A 360 -17.84 2.21 0.51
N HIS A 361 -18.87 2.73 1.15
CA HIS A 361 -19.11 4.17 1.27
C HIS A 361 -18.26 4.77 2.38
N ALA A 362 -17.70 5.94 2.12
CA ALA A 362 -17.02 6.80 3.08
C ALA A 362 -17.76 8.14 3.16
N GLY A 363 -17.19 9.21 2.64
CA GLY A 363 -17.80 10.54 2.63
C GLY A 363 -18.99 10.64 1.66
N THR A 364 -20.10 10.01 1.98
CA THR A 364 -21.33 10.05 1.19
C THR A 364 -22.53 10.44 2.04
N ARG A 365 -23.57 11.01 1.40
CA ARG A 365 -24.89 11.28 2.02
C ARG A 365 -26.02 10.97 1.05
N ARG A 366 -27.18 10.63 1.59
CA ARG A 366 -28.41 10.42 0.80
C ARG A 366 -29.28 11.66 0.84
N ALA A 367 -29.71 12.15 -0.32
CA ALA A 367 -30.66 13.28 -0.42
C ALA A 367 -31.54 13.11 -1.65
N GLY A 368 -32.85 13.21 -1.48
CA GLY A 368 -33.82 13.09 -2.57
C GLY A 368 -33.73 11.78 -3.34
N GLY A 369 -33.42 10.66 -2.67
CA GLY A 369 -33.23 9.33 -3.30
C GLY A 369 -31.88 9.14 -4.02
N ARG A 370 -31.05 10.18 -4.08
CA ARG A 370 -29.72 10.14 -4.70
C ARG A 370 -28.62 9.98 -3.66
N ILE A 371 -27.50 9.40 -4.06
CA ILE A 371 -26.26 9.37 -3.26
C ILE A 371 -25.36 10.49 -3.75
N LEU A 372 -24.90 11.32 -2.83
CA LEU A 372 -24.08 12.50 -3.10
C LEU A 372 -22.76 12.40 -2.36
N THR A 373 -21.72 13.04 -2.89
CA THR A 373 -20.44 13.24 -2.18
C THR A 373 -20.64 14.10 -0.94
N ALA A 374 -19.97 13.76 0.17
CA ALA A 374 -20.08 14.47 1.45
C ALA A 374 -18.75 14.53 2.22
N GLY A 375 -17.63 14.17 1.58
CA GLY A 375 -16.30 14.19 2.19
C GLY A 375 -15.21 14.09 1.15
N GLY A 376 -13.95 14.05 1.60
CA GLY A 376 -12.79 13.98 0.73
C GLY A 376 -12.63 12.61 0.05
N ARG A 377 -12.47 11.53 0.82
CA ARG A 377 -12.58 10.16 0.31
C ARG A 377 -14.06 9.79 0.29
N VAL A 378 -14.56 9.40 -0.87
CA VAL A 378 -15.99 9.25 -1.14
C VAL A 378 -16.42 7.79 -1.10
N LEU A 379 -15.73 6.96 -1.87
CA LEU A 379 -15.98 5.51 -2.00
C LEU A 379 -14.67 4.75 -2.04
N ASN A 380 -14.73 3.47 -1.67
CA ASN A 380 -13.66 2.53 -1.95
C ASN A 380 -14.21 1.38 -2.79
N VAL A 381 -13.45 0.96 -3.79
CA VAL A 381 -13.78 -0.15 -4.69
C VAL A 381 -12.75 -1.24 -4.47
N THR A 382 -13.20 -2.39 -3.96
CA THR A 382 -12.33 -3.52 -3.62
C THR A 382 -12.68 -4.74 -4.46
N ALA A 383 -11.67 -5.32 -5.09
CA ALA A 383 -11.79 -6.56 -5.83
C ALA A 383 -10.82 -7.62 -5.30
N LEU A 384 -11.26 -8.87 -5.29
CA LEU A 384 -10.44 -10.05 -5.11
C LEU A 384 -10.09 -10.66 -6.47
N GLY A 385 -8.89 -11.21 -6.60
CA GLY A 385 -8.45 -11.94 -7.79
C GLY A 385 -7.37 -12.96 -7.43
N ASP A 386 -7.25 -14.01 -8.24
CA ASP A 386 -6.26 -15.07 -8.01
C ASP A 386 -4.82 -14.56 -8.04
N THR A 387 -4.61 -13.44 -8.70
CA THR A 387 -3.36 -12.68 -8.69
C THR A 387 -3.63 -11.21 -8.38
N LEU A 388 -2.62 -10.50 -7.91
CA LEU A 388 -2.71 -9.05 -7.67
C LEU A 388 -3.09 -8.31 -8.98
N ARG A 389 -2.58 -8.75 -10.12
CA ARG A 389 -2.91 -8.21 -11.44
C ARG A 389 -4.40 -8.36 -11.77
N SER A 390 -4.99 -9.55 -11.55
CA SER A 390 -6.41 -9.78 -11.81
C SER A 390 -7.31 -9.00 -10.83
N ALA A 391 -6.94 -8.93 -9.55
CA ALA A 391 -7.63 -8.11 -8.56
C ALA A 391 -7.60 -6.63 -8.96
N ARG A 392 -6.43 -6.12 -9.36
CA ARG A 392 -6.25 -4.75 -9.85
C ARG A 392 -7.14 -4.46 -11.06
N ALA A 393 -7.08 -5.30 -12.08
CA ALA A 393 -7.88 -5.13 -13.29
C ALA A 393 -9.39 -5.07 -12.98
N ALA A 394 -9.88 -5.97 -12.12
CA ALA A 394 -11.28 -5.99 -11.70
C ALA A 394 -11.68 -4.74 -10.90
N ALA A 395 -10.83 -4.28 -9.97
CA ALA A 395 -11.07 -3.07 -9.19
C ALA A 395 -11.17 -1.82 -10.08
N TYR A 396 -10.25 -1.65 -11.05
CA TYR A 396 -10.29 -0.51 -11.98
C TYR A 396 -11.49 -0.57 -12.93
N ALA A 397 -11.83 -1.74 -13.47
CA ALA A 397 -13.02 -1.89 -14.31
C ALA A 397 -14.29 -1.48 -13.58
N ALA A 398 -14.42 -1.83 -12.29
CA ALA A 398 -15.54 -1.42 -11.46
C ALA A 398 -15.49 0.07 -11.09
N ALA A 399 -14.31 0.60 -10.76
CA ALA A 399 -14.14 2.02 -10.46
C ALA A 399 -14.48 2.92 -11.67
N ASP A 400 -14.23 2.46 -12.89
CA ASP A 400 -14.54 3.21 -14.11
C ASP A 400 -16.05 3.29 -14.39
N ALA A 401 -16.85 2.37 -13.87
CA ALA A 401 -18.31 2.45 -13.94
C ALA A 401 -18.90 3.53 -13.03
N ILE A 402 -18.19 3.92 -11.95
CA ILE A 402 -18.66 4.89 -10.97
C ILE A 402 -18.17 6.30 -11.33
N THR A 403 -19.07 7.27 -11.44
CA THR A 403 -18.73 8.64 -11.82
C THR A 403 -19.38 9.68 -10.92
N PHE A 404 -18.68 10.77 -10.68
CA PHE A 404 -19.18 12.02 -10.09
C PHE A 404 -18.26 13.17 -10.52
N GLU A 405 -18.74 14.40 -10.49
CA GLU A 405 -17.98 15.54 -10.97
C GLU A 405 -16.69 15.75 -10.16
N GLY A 406 -15.56 15.95 -10.86
CA GLY A 406 -14.27 16.16 -10.23
C GLY A 406 -13.68 14.96 -9.54
N ARG A 407 -14.15 13.74 -9.83
CA ARG A 407 -13.61 12.50 -9.25
C ARG A 407 -12.10 12.39 -9.43
N GLN A 408 -11.38 12.15 -8.35
CA GLN A 408 -9.95 11.84 -8.32
C GLN A 408 -9.75 10.35 -8.05
N LEU A 409 -8.86 9.72 -8.82
CA LEU A 409 -8.51 8.30 -8.71
C LEU A 409 -7.07 8.14 -9.19
N ARG A 410 -6.20 7.50 -8.41
CA ARG A 410 -4.87 7.08 -8.86
C ARG A 410 -4.97 5.83 -9.74
N ARG A 411 -4.23 5.81 -10.85
CA ARG A 411 -4.18 4.68 -11.80
C ARG A 411 -3.02 3.71 -11.54
N ASP A 412 -2.10 4.07 -10.66
CA ASP A 412 -0.88 3.31 -10.35
C ASP A 412 -0.99 2.43 -9.09
N ILE A 413 -2.17 2.38 -8.42
CA ILE A 413 -2.37 1.50 -7.25
C ILE A 413 -2.08 0.05 -7.63
N ALA A 414 -1.19 -0.59 -6.88
CA ALA A 414 -0.73 -1.97 -7.12
C ALA A 414 -0.09 -2.21 -8.50
N ALA A 415 0.39 -1.17 -9.19
CA ALA A 415 1.03 -1.32 -10.50
C ALA A 415 2.43 -1.96 -10.40
N ALA A 416 3.21 -1.56 -9.38
CA ALA A 416 4.60 -2.02 -9.18
C ALA A 416 4.71 -3.26 -8.27
N ALA A 417 3.60 -3.79 -7.76
CA ALA A 417 3.61 -4.86 -6.77
C ALA A 417 3.95 -6.27 -7.33
N GLY A 418 4.49 -6.36 -8.55
CA GLY A 418 5.08 -7.58 -9.13
C GLY A 418 6.62 -7.59 -9.11
N GLY A 419 7.26 -6.54 -8.59
CA GLY A 419 8.71 -6.52 -8.36
C GLY A 419 9.06 -7.32 -7.12
N SER A 420 10.05 -8.23 -7.23
CA SER A 420 10.66 -8.89 -6.07
C SER A 420 11.24 -7.81 -5.16
N MET A 421 10.90 -7.85 -3.87
CA MET A 421 11.63 -7.10 -2.84
C MET A 421 12.99 -7.82 -2.64
N SER A 422 13.90 -7.68 -3.63
CA SER A 422 15.18 -8.39 -3.67
C SER A 422 16.16 -8.00 -2.55
N ASP A 423 15.86 -6.95 -1.77
CA ASP A 423 16.71 -6.39 -0.74
C ASP A 423 16.13 -6.54 0.68
N LEU A 424 15.17 -7.46 0.86
CA LEU A 424 14.69 -7.78 2.21
C LEU A 424 15.78 -8.52 3.01
N PRO A 425 15.95 -8.21 4.30
CA PRO A 425 16.84 -8.99 5.15
C PRO A 425 16.33 -10.43 5.26
N GLU A 426 17.20 -11.41 5.02
CA GLU A 426 16.89 -12.85 5.21
C GLU A 426 16.54 -13.19 6.67
N ALA A 427 16.85 -12.30 7.61
CA ALA A 427 16.48 -12.41 9.02
C ALA A 427 16.46 -11.03 9.70
N ILE A 428 15.57 -10.82 10.66
CA ILE A 428 15.56 -9.61 11.51
C ILE A 428 16.66 -9.77 12.56
N PRO A 429 17.66 -8.87 12.62
CA PRO A 429 18.70 -8.95 13.64
C PRO A 429 18.11 -8.90 15.05
N GLY A 430 18.46 -9.88 15.90
CA GLY A 430 18.01 -9.94 17.29
C GLY A 430 16.88 -10.93 17.58
N VAL A 431 16.40 -11.67 16.58
CA VAL A 431 15.52 -12.83 16.79
C VAL A 431 16.33 -14.11 16.69
N ASP A 432 16.61 -14.76 17.83
CA ASP A 432 17.11 -16.13 17.84
C ASP A 432 16.00 -17.02 17.28
N MET A 433 16.23 -17.59 16.09
CA MET A 433 15.34 -18.58 15.49
C MET A 433 15.11 -19.72 16.47
N VAL A 434 13.86 -19.95 16.87
CA VAL A 434 13.48 -21.10 17.67
C VAL A 434 13.87 -22.36 16.90
N PRO A 435 14.60 -23.32 17.48
CA PRO A 435 15.05 -24.50 16.74
C PRO A 435 13.83 -25.32 16.29
N GLU A 436 13.85 -25.62 15.03
CA GLU A 436 12.93 -26.47 14.28
C GLU A 436 12.74 -27.83 14.97
N SER A 437 11.56 -28.11 15.52
CA SER A 437 11.18 -29.43 15.99
C SER A 437 9.74 -29.76 15.63
N ALA A 438 9.49 -30.01 14.34
CA ALA A 438 8.43 -30.90 13.86
C ALA A 438 8.79 -31.37 12.44
N PRO A 439 8.53 -32.64 12.07
CA PRO A 439 8.87 -33.15 10.75
C PRO A 439 7.99 -32.49 9.68
N ALA A 440 8.65 -31.96 8.65
CA ALA A 440 8.03 -31.37 7.47
C ALA A 440 7.09 -32.38 6.75
N PRO A 441 5.95 -31.93 6.22
CA PRO A 441 5.23 -32.72 5.22
C PRO A 441 6.07 -32.83 3.95
N ALA A 442 5.99 -33.99 3.29
CA ALA A 442 6.82 -34.38 2.17
C ALA A 442 6.85 -33.31 1.07
N THR A 443 8.07 -32.89 0.73
CA THR A 443 8.38 -31.98 -0.39
C THR A 443 7.83 -32.55 -1.70
N VAL A 444 6.98 -31.80 -2.37
CA VAL A 444 6.74 -31.93 -3.81
C VAL A 444 8.04 -31.46 -4.48
N ALA A 445 8.66 -32.29 -5.30
CA ALA A 445 9.97 -32.03 -5.86
C ALA A 445 9.96 -30.73 -6.69
N GLU A 446 11.02 -29.90 -6.53
CA GLU A 446 11.23 -28.66 -7.28
C GLU A 446 11.05 -28.82 -8.79
N GLU A 447 11.42 -29.99 -9.34
CA GLU A 447 11.18 -30.34 -10.76
C GLU A 447 9.69 -30.34 -11.19
N GLN A 448 8.73 -30.56 -10.27
CA GLN A 448 7.30 -30.54 -10.61
C GLN A 448 6.71 -29.13 -10.56
N VAL A 449 7.32 -28.22 -9.79
CA VAL A 449 6.93 -26.81 -9.76
C VAL A 449 7.50 -26.09 -10.98
N GLU A 450 8.73 -26.40 -11.38
CA GLU A 450 9.36 -25.85 -12.58
C GLU A 450 8.63 -26.30 -13.85
N ALA A 451 8.22 -27.57 -13.94
CA ALA A 451 7.43 -28.09 -15.07
C ALA A 451 6.00 -27.48 -15.14
N ALA A 452 5.39 -27.13 -14.00
CA ALA A 452 4.08 -26.46 -13.96
C ALA A 452 4.16 -24.96 -14.29
N LEU A 453 5.30 -24.32 -14.02
CA LEU A 453 5.57 -22.93 -14.43
C LEU A 453 5.88 -22.83 -15.93
N ASP A 454 6.57 -23.82 -16.51
CA ASP A 454 6.82 -23.89 -17.96
C ASP A 454 5.53 -24.12 -18.79
N GLU A 455 4.50 -24.79 -18.24
CA GLU A 455 3.21 -24.96 -18.92
C GLU A 455 2.32 -23.69 -18.92
N LEU A 456 2.56 -22.73 -18.04
CA LEU A 456 1.72 -21.51 -17.93
C LEU A 456 2.24 -20.32 -18.76
N ASP A 457 3.46 -20.37 -19.30
CA ASP A 457 4.12 -19.24 -19.98
C ASP A 457 4.31 -19.45 -21.51
N SER A 458 3.63 -20.43 -22.11
CA SER A 458 3.85 -20.79 -23.52
C SER A 458 3.46 -19.71 -24.55
N ASP A 459 2.77 -18.64 -24.14
CA ASP A 459 2.25 -17.60 -25.04
C ASP A 459 2.77 -16.18 -24.75
N ALA A 460 3.76 -16.00 -23.85
CA ALA A 460 4.33 -14.69 -23.57
C ALA A 460 5.49 -14.35 -24.54
N PRO A 461 5.62 -13.09 -25.02
CA PRO A 461 6.73 -12.70 -25.87
C PRO A 461 8.06 -12.69 -25.08
N LEU A 462 9.08 -13.35 -25.62
CA LEU A 462 10.42 -13.43 -25.01
C LEU A 462 11.35 -12.29 -25.45
N VAL A 463 11.09 -11.67 -26.61
CA VAL A 463 11.91 -10.61 -27.18
C VAL A 463 11.06 -9.38 -27.46
N GLY A 464 11.49 -8.21 -26.97
CA GLY A 464 10.92 -6.93 -27.34
C GLY A 464 11.72 -6.27 -28.48
N ILE A 465 11.06 -5.81 -29.52
CA ILE A 465 11.65 -5.01 -30.60
C ILE A 465 11.11 -3.60 -30.49
N VAL A 466 12.00 -2.64 -30.25
CA VAL A 466 11.64 -1.22 -30.03
C VAL A 466 12.33 -0.36 -31.08
N MET A 467 11.63 0.63 -31.61
CA MET A 467 12.17 1.61 -32.57
C MET A 467 11.61 3.00 -32.33
N GLY A 468 12.38 4.04 -32.63
CA GLY A 468 12.03 5.43 -32.37
C GLY A 468 10.97 6.00 -33.30
N SER A 469 10.82 5.44 -34.50
CA SER A 469 9.93 5.96 -35.54
C SER A 469 9.34 4.83 -36.39
N ALA A 470 8.12 5.03 -36.86
CA ALA A 470 7.49 4.11 -37.81
C ALA A 470 8.25 3.97 -39.14
N SER A 471 9.08 4.94 -39.50
CA SER A 471 9.94 4.89 -40.69
C SER A 471 11.07 3.88 -40.57
N GLU A 472 11.43 3.48 -39.35
CA GLU A 472 12.48 2.48 -39.04
C GLU A 472 11.94 1.03 -39.11
N LYS A 473 10.62 0.89 -39.16
CA LYS A 473 9.96 -0.44 -39.17
C LYS A 473 10.48 -1.37 -40.27
N PRO A 474 10.67 -0.95 -41.54
CA PRO A 474 11.15 -1.86 -42.58
C PRO A 474 12.54 -2.44 -42.28
N ALA A 475 13.43 -1.66 -41.67
CA ALA A 475 14.78 -2.13 -41.29
C ALA A 475 14.74 -3.09 -40.08
N MET A 476 13.83 -2.84 -39.15
CA MET A 476 13.68 -3.69 -37.95
C MET A 476 12.82 -4.95 -38.19
N GLU A 477 12.08 -5.01 -39.29
CA GLU A 477 11.22 -6.17 -39.65
C GLU A 477 12.05 -7.44 -39.92
N GLU A 478 13.33 -7.30 -40.32
CA GLU A 478 14.25 -8.45 -40.42
C GLU A 478 14.51 -9.14 -39.08
N ALA A 479 14.47 -8.41 -37.96
CA ALA A 479 14.60 -9.01 -36.64
C ALA A 479 13.35 -9.81 -36.26
N ALA A 480 12.17 -9.27 -36.53
CA ALA A 480 10.90 -9.94 -36.29
C ALA A 480 10.80 -11.23 -37.10
N THR A 481 11.11 -11.18 -38.40
CA THR A 481 11.09 -12.34 -39.30
C THR A 481 12.04 -13.44 -38.83
N GLU A 482 13.28 -13.12 -38.42
CA GLU A 482 14.24 -14.11 -37.94
C GLU A 482 13.77 -14.78 -36.63
N LEU A 483 13.09 -14.04 -35.72
CA LEU A 483 12.53 -14.60 -34.48
C LEU A 483 11.32 -15.51 -34.79
N GLU A 484 10.45 -15.11 -35.74
CA GLU A 484 9.31 -15.92 -36.19
C GLU A 484 9.75 -17.25 -36.81
N GLU A 485 10.77 -17.22 -37.70
CA GLU A 485 11.35 -18.42 -38.31
C GLU A 485 11.91 -19.41 -37.27
N ARG A 486 12.23 -18.95 -36.06
CA ARG A 486 12.73 -19.77 -34.96
C ARG A 486 11.68 -20.09 -33.90
N GLY A 487 10.43 -19.70 -34.13
CA GLY A 487 9.33 -19.92 -33.18
C GLY A 487 9.44 -19.13 -31.89
N ILE A 488 10.21 -18.04 -31.87
CA ILE A 488 10.36 -17.19 -30.68
C ILE A 488 9.32 -16.09 -30.71
N LEU A 489 8.45 -16.08 -29.72
CA LEU A 489 7.43 -15.06 -29.55
C LEU A 489 8.09 -13.71 -29.23
N HIS A 490 7.65 -12.68 -29.92
CA HIS A 490 8.19 -11.33 -29.77
C HIS A 490 7.07 -10.28 -29.87
N GLU A 491 7.34 -9.07 -29.38
CA GLU A 491 6.49 -7.90 -29.57
C GLU A 491 7.25 -6.77 -30.24
N VAL A 492 6.54 -5.96 -31.06
CA VAL A 492 7.11 -4.82 -31.76
C VAL A 492 6.44 -3.54 -31.26
N ARG A 493 7.26 -2.53 -30.86
CA ARG A 493 6.80 -1.25 -30.37
C ARG A 493 7.50 -0.08 -31.09
N VAL A 494 6.75 0.97 -31.35
CA VAL A 494 7.27 2.23 -31.85
C VAL A 494 7.13 3.27 -30.73
N MET A 495 8.25 3.78 -30.23
CA MET A 495 8.27 4.78 -29.16
C MET A 495 9.56 5.61 -29.23
N SER A 496 9.46 6.94 -29.13
CA SER A 496 10.57 7.87 -29.30
C SER A 496 11.13 8.32 -27.96
N ALA A 497 12.46 8.32 -27.84
CA ALA A 497 13.15 8.87 -26.67
C ALA A 497 13.00 10.40 -26.56
N ASP A 498 12.81 11.10 -27.67
CA ASP A 498 12.73 12.57 -27.71
C ASP A 498 11.30 13.09 -27.46
N GLY A 499 10.28 12.27 -27.76
CA GLY A 499 8.87 12.68 -27.65
C GLY A 499 8.14 12.11 -26.44
N ASP A 500 8.60 10.99 -25.90
CA ASP A 500 7.85 10.24 -24.87
C ASP A 500 8.78 9.39 -23.97
N THR A 501 9.76 10.03 -23.37
CA THR A 501 10.82 9.39 -22.55
C THR A 501 10.22 8.55 -21.41
N ASP A 502 9.13 9.01 -20.81
CA ASP A 502 8.46 8.30 -19.73
C ASP A 502 7.82 6.99 -20.21
N LEU A 503 7.26 6.97 -21.42
CA LEU A 503 6.70 5.76 -22.02
C LEU A 503 7.78 4.72 -22.31
N VAL A 504 8.95 5.15 -22.82
CA VAL A 504 10.11 4.30 -23.06
C VAL A 504 10.65 3.72 -21.74
N ALA A 505 10.79 4.56 -20.74
CA ALA A 505 11.23 4.17 -19.41
C ALA A 505 10.26 3.15 -18.76
N ASP A 506 8.96 3.40 -18.90
CA ASP A 506 7.91 2.51 -18.38
C ASP A 506 7.88 1.17 -19.14
N TYR A 507 8.06 1.22 -20.46
CA TYR A 507 8.20 0.00 -21.26
C TYR A 507 9.39 -0.84 -20.81
N ALA A 508 10.56 -0.23 -20.62
CA ALA A 508 11.79 -0.89 -20.25
C ALA A 508 11.73 -1.49 -18.83
N ARG A 509 11.23 -0.72 -17.85
CA ARG A 509 11.03 -1.20 -16.46
C ARG A 509 10.09 -2.39 -16.38
N ASN A 510 9.03 -2.39 -17.19
CA ASN A 510 8.00 -3.43 -17.17
C ASN A 510 8.25 -4.58 -18.17
N ALA A 511 9.38 -4.58 -18.88
CA ALA A 511 9.69 -5.54 -19.94
C ALA A 511 9.75 -6.99 -19.42
N HIS A 512 10.47 -7.20 -18.31
CA HIS A 512 10.60 -8.53 -17.68
C HIS A 512 9.24 -9.09 -17.23
N MET A 513 8.36 -8.24 -16.70
CA MET A 513 7.03 -8.67 -16.23
C MET A 513 6.07 -9.09 -17.36
N ARG A 514 6.37 -8.71 -18.60
CA ARG A 514 5.65 -9.17 -19.80
C ARG A 514 6.22 -10.44 -20.40
N GLY A 515 7.17 -11.09 -19.72
CA GLY A 515 7.84 -12.29 -20.20
C GLY A 515 9.09 -12.01 -21.05
N LEU A 516 9.43 -10.73 -21.33
CA LEU A 516 10.59 -10.38 -22.12
C LEU A 516 11.89 -10.78 -21.39
N ARG A 517 12.83 -11.30 -22.14
CA ARG A 517 14.18 -11.69 -21.67
C ARG A 517 15.29 -10.92 -22.38
N VAL A 518 15.00 -10.33 -23.54
CA VAL A 518 15.94 -9.52 -24.33
C VAL A 518 15.17 -8.40 -24.99
N ILE A 519 15.78 -7.21 -25.11
CA ILE A 519 15.21 -6.09 -25.86
C ILE A 519 16.13 -5.70 -26.99
N ILE A 520 15.60 -5.70 -28.24
CA ILE A 520 16.29 -5.20 -29.43
C ILE A 520 15.79 -3.80 -29.70
N VAL A 521 16.71 -2.83 -29.85
CA VAL A 521 16.37 -1.42 -29.98
C VAL A 521 17.00 -0.84 -31.23
N GLY A 522 16.16 -0.47 -32.21
CA GLY A 522 16.58 0.25 -33.40
C GLY A 522 16.71 1.75 -33.13
N ALA A 523 17.76 2.37 -33.60
CA ALA A 523 17.96 3.80 -33.45
C ALA A 523 18.73 4.42 -34.64
N GLY A 524 18.10 5.43 -35.24
CA GLY A 524 18.68 6.23 -36.33
C GLY A 524 19.46 7.44 -35.83
N ALA A 525 19.11 8.65 -36.33
CA ALA A 525 19.89 9.87 -36.16
C ALA A 525 20.22 10.31 -34.72
N SER A 526 19.39 10.04 -33.74
CA SER A 526 19.68 10.43 -32.33
C SER A 526 20.19 9.32 -31.44
N ALA A 527 20.19 8.07 -31.86
CA ALA A 527 20.67 6.83 -31.18
C ALA A 527 20.65 6.82 -29.62
N ALA A 528 19.83 7.69 -29.01
CA ALA A 528 19.66 7.80 -27.57
C ALA A 528 18.79 6.65 -27.01
N LEU A 529 17.87 6.15 -27.82
CA LEU A 529 16.85 5.18 -27.41
C LEU A 529 17.43 3.90 -26.78
N PRO A 530 18.49 3.25 -27.31
CA PRO A 530 19.09 2.07 -26.66
C PRO A 530 19.66 2.37 -25.27
N GLY A 531 20.26 3.54 -25.08
CA GLY A 531 20.77 4.00 -23.79
C GLY A 531 19.65 4.28 -22.77
N VAL A 532 18.56 4.90 -23.23
CA VAL A 532 17.39 5.15 -22.38
C VAL A 532 16.73 3.83 -21.96
N VAL A 533 16.57 2.88 -22.88
CA VAL A 533 16.06 1.54 -22.54
C VAL A 533 16.96 0.85 -21.53
N ALA A 534 18.28 0.83 -21.78
CA ALA A 534 19.24 0.18 -20.87
C ALA A 534 19.33 0.82 -19.48
N ALA A 535 19.01 2.11 -19.36
CA ALA A 535 18.97 2.80 -18.08
C ALA A 535 17.76 2.39 -17.19
N HIS A 536 16.77 1.71 -17.76
CA HIS A 536 15.51 1.40 -17.08
C HIS A 536 15.17 -0.09 -17.08
N THR A 537 16.11 -0.98 -17.42
CA THR A 537 15.91 -2.44 -17.39
C THR A 537 17.21 -3.17 -17.07
N ASP A 538 17.11 -4.30 -16.38
CA ASP A 538 18.21 -5.24 -16.16
C ASP A 538 18.31 -6.29 -17.28
N LEU A 539 17.38 -6.26 -18.26
CA LEU A 539 17.41 -7.17 -19.39
C LEU A 539 18.56 -6.83 -20.36
N PRO A 540 19.16 -7.82 -21.03
CA PRO A 540 20.11 -7.58 -22.11
C PRO A 540 19.50 -6.69 -23.19
N VAL A 541 20.15 -5.55 -23.50
CA VAL A 541 19.75 -4.61 -24.56
C VAL A 541 20.71 -4.72 -25.74
N ILE A 542 20.14 -4.92 -26.93
CA ILE A 542 20.87 -5.01 -28.18
C ILE A 542 20.50 -3.83 -29.07
N GLY A 543 21.41 -2.88 -29.26
CA GLY A 543 21.23 -1.72 -30.13
C GLY A 543 21.52 -2.05 -31.59
N VAL A 544 20.60 -1.66 -32.47
CA VAL A 544 20.74 -1.74 -33.93
C VAL A 544 20.90 -0.33 -34.47
N PRO A 545 22.12 0.07 -34.86
CA PRO A 545 22.32 1.34 -35.55
C PRO A 545 21.61 1.32 -36.91
N LEU A 546 20.79 2.32 -37.19
CA LEU A 546 20.03 2.42 -38.44
C LEU A 546 20.55 3.58 -39.30
N THR A 547 20.60 3.37 -40.62
CA THR A 547 20.80 4.48 -41.55
C THR A 547 19.57 5.36 -41.60
N SER A 548 19.76 6.67 -41.53
CA SER A 548 18.70 7.66 -41.60
C SER A 548 19.09 8.73 -42.61
N PRO A 549 18.15 9.35 -43.34
CA PRO A 549 18.45 10.49 -44.21
C PRO A 549 19.10 11.67 -43.49
N GLU A 550 18.96 11.75 -42.19
CA GLU A 550 19.47 12.79 -41.31
C GLU A 550 20.85 12.42 -40.71
N ALA A 551 21.29 11.16 -40.86
CA ALA A 551 22.58 10.67 -40.35
C ALA A 551 23.74 11.23 -41.18
N SER A 552 24.66 11.94 -40.53
CA SER A 552 25.77 12.64 -41.21
C SER A 552 26.87 11.70 -41.75
N ALA A 553 26.90 10.41 -41.32
CA ALA A 553 27.99 9.49 -41.62
C ALA A 553 27.50 8.06 -41.96
N GLY A 554 26.33 7.90 -42.56
CA GLY A 554 25.81 6.59 -42.99
C GLY A 554 25.61 5.60 -41.87
N GLY A 555 25.15 6.05 -40.70
CA GLY A 555 24.88 5.23 -39.51
C GLY A 555 26.09 5.06 -38.57
N LEU A 556 27.28 5.57 -38.90
CA LEU A 556 28.46 5.50 -38.01
C LEU A 556 28.27 6.32 -36.73
N ASP A 557 27.57 7.44 -36.79
CA ASP A 557 27.15 8.27 -35.67
C ASP A 557 26.26 7.49 -34.71
N ALA A 558 25.31 6.71 -35.22
CA ALA A 558 24.49 5.81 -34.41
C ALA A 558 25.31 4.69 -33.74
N VAL A 559 26.27 4.08 -34.45
CA VAL A 559 27.19 3.08 -33.88
C VAL A 559 27.97 3.67 -32.71
N LEU A 560 28.56 4.85 -32.90
CA LEU A 560 29.35 5.51 -31.86
C LEU A 560 28.52 5.88 -30.64
N SER A 561 27.30 6.35 -30.86
CA SER A 561 26.37 6.71 -29.78
C SER A 561 25.99 5.47 -28.93
N ILE A 562 25.68 4.35 -29.56
CA ILE A 562 25.33 3.11 -28.88
C ILE A 562 26.55 2.50 -28.15
N ALA A 563 27.72 2.47 -28.83
CA ALA A 563 28.94 1.87 -28.29
C ALA A 563 29.57 2.67 -27.13
N GLN A 564 29.26 3.97 -27.02
CA GLN A 564 29.74 4.87 -25.97
C GLN A 564 28.78 4.97 -24.77
N ALA A 565 27.89 4.00 -24.57
CA ALA A 565 27.06 3.95 -23.38
C ALA A 565 27.91 4.08 -22.10
N PRO A 566 27.48 4.86 -21.11
CA PRO A 566 28.27 5.12 -19.90
C PRO A 566 28.45 3.85 -19.04
N PRO A 567 29.50 3.80 -18.20
CA PRO A 567 29.71 2.68 -17.29
C PRO A 567 28.45 2.42 -16.43
N GLY A 568 28.03 1.15 -16.34
CA GLY A 568 26.82 0.73 -15.64
C GLY A 568 25.58 0.58 -16.56
N LEU A 569 25.66 0.97 -17.81
CA LEU A 569 24.58 0.82 -18.80
C LEU A 569 25.06 -0.03 -20.00
N PRO A 570 25.12 -1.37 -19.85
CA PRO A 570 25.65 -2.22 -20.94
C PRO A 570 24.65 -2.30 -22.09
N VAL A 571 25.07 -1.90 -23.31
CA VAL A 571 24.32 -2.07 -24.55
C VAL A 571 25.21 -2.81 -25.55
N ALA A 572 24.75 -3.98 -26.04
CA ALA A 572 25.40 -4.67 -27.13
C ALA A 572 25.11 -3.94 -28.45
N CYS A 573 26.13 -3.65 -29.29
CA CYS A 573 25.94 -3.00 -30.57
C CYS A 573 26.19 -4.00 -31.72
N VAL A 574 25.26 -4.12 -32.65
CA VAL A 574 25.44 -4.89 -33.89
C VAL A 574 25.85 -3.96 -35.06
N GLY A 575 26.04 -4.51 -36.25
CA GLY A 575 26.37 -3.70 -37.44
C GLY A 575 25.23 -2.76 -37.85
N VAL A 576 25.57 -1.74 -38.66
CA VAL A 576 24.56 -0.82 -39.24
C VAL A 576 23.55 -1.60 -40.07
N ASP A 577 22.25 -1.29 -39.92
CA ASP A 577 21.11 -1.96 -40.56
C ASP A 577 21.08 -3.50 -40.41
N SER A 578 21.69 -4.02 -39.32
CA SER A 578 21.85 -5.46 -39.11
C SER A 578 20.84 -5.98 -38.06
N ALA A 579 19.57 -5.68 -38.22
CA ALA A 579 18.50 -6.10 -37.30
C ALA A 579 18.40 -7.63 -37.18
N ARG A 580 18.63 -8.37 -38.27
CA ARG A 580 18.72 -9.83 -38.27
C ARG A 580 19.81 -10.37 -37.33
N ASN A 581 20.98 -9.72 -37.29
CA ASN A 581 22.05 -10.13 -36.38
C ASN A 581 21.70 -9.85 -34.90
N ALA A 582 20.90 -8.82 -34.62
CA ALA A 582 20.40 -8.58 -33.28
C ALA A 582 19.43 -9.70 -32.83
N ALA A 583 18.55 -10.16 -33.70
CA ALA A 583 17.70 -11.31 -33.42
C ALA A 583 18.51 -12.59 -33.18
N LEU A 584 19.54 -12.88 -34.02
CA LEU A 584 20.43 -14.02 -33.82
C LEU A 584 21.20 -13.93 -32.51
N LEU A 585 21.59 -12.74 -32.06
CA LEU A 585 22.23 -12.55 -30.77
C LEU A 585 21.23 -12.78 -29.62
N ALA A 586 20.02 -12.27 -29.73
CA ALA A 586 18.94 -12.54 -28.77
C ALA A 586 18.66 -14.03 -28.61
N VAL A 587 18.56 -14.77 -29.72
CA VAL A 587 18.40 -16.25 -29.72
C VAL A 587 19.52 -16.94 -28.94
N ARG A 588 20.77 -16.49 -29.11
CA ARG A 588 21.91 -17.07 -28.38
C ARG A 588 21.86 -16.76 -26.88
N ILE A 589 21.42 -15.57 -26.51
CA ILE A 589 21.24 -15.18 -25.10
C ILE A 589 20.16 -16.05 -24.47
N LEU A 590 19.01 -16.24 -25.13
CA LEU A 590 17.93 -17.11 -24.66
C LEU A 590 18.36 -18.57 -24.52
N GLY A 591 19.14 -19.11 -25.47
CA GLY A 591 19.63 -20.49 -25.42
C GLY A 591 20.77 -20.74 -24.44
N SER A 592 21.39 -19.71 -23.88
CA SER A 592 22.41 -19.82 -22.82
C SER A 592 21.84 -19.67 -21.41
N ALA A 593 20.54 -19.35 -21.31
CA ALA A 593 19.81 -19.22 -20.04
C ALA A 593 18.92 -20.45 -19.72
N SER A 594 19.01 -21.54 -20.55
CA SER A 594 18.32 -22.83 -20.36
C SER A 594 19.25 -23.89 -19.77
#